data_dfaec16ffadf970c2b233771f28b49f2
#
_entry.id   dfaec16ffadf970c2b233771f28b49f2
#
_cell.length_a   1.000
_cell.length_b   1.000
_cell.length_c   1.000
_cell.angle_alpha   90.00
_cell.angle_beta   90.00
_cell.angle_gamma   90.00
#
_symmetry.space_group_name_H-M   'P 1'
#
loop_
_entity.id
_entity.type
_entity.pdbx_description
1 polymer ?
#
loop_
_entity_poly.entity_id
_entity_poly.type
_entity_poly.pdbx_seq_one_letter_code
_entity_poly.pdbx_strand_id
1 'polypeptide(L)'
;LVLLVGACSADIAPGTYFCGPEQLCPEGLTCDAVEDICTVPSQAGAFECEIPDRTGDDEPAAGLLLQPALDCVSGVRELKACLFVDDPGDWFQFSVPGNCTSAVQIEARLTYPVAYEPVAMQLSTDGAAPVVVDGECRVAATDTGGQTSRCVEVVVENGSQHAIGLVHSGALNCGGDCAFNRYTLSLQLSTAQ
;
A
#
# COMPACT_ATOMS: atom_id res chain seq x y z
N LEU A 1 -37.41 30.08 24.15
CA LEU A 1 -37.22 29.11 23.09
C LEU A 1 -35.69 29.03 22.83
N VAL A 2 -35.04 28.00 23.38
CA VAL A 2 -33.59 27.76 23.13
C VAL A 2 -33.52 26.85 21.90
N LEU A 3 -33.07 27.40 20.77
CA LEU A 3 -32.70 26.62 19.61
C LEU A 3 -31.36 25.92 19.91
N LEU A 4 -31.41 24.63 20.22
CA LEU A 4 -30.24 23.75 20.17
C LEU A 4 -29.85 23.57 18.72
N VAL A 5 -28.89 24.34 18.23
CA VAL A 5 -28.19 24.06 16.98
C VAL A 5 -27.29 22.86 17.26
N GLY A 6 -27.75 21.66 16.91
CA GLY A 6 -26.92 20.47 16.87
C GLY A 6 -25.87 20.67 15.80
N ALA A 7 -24.63 20.95 16.19
CA ALA A 7 -23.49 20.89 15.29
C ALA A 7 -23.34 19.42 14.89
N CYS A 8 -23.64 19.09 13.61
CA CYS A 8 -23.15 17.86 13.02
C CYS A 8 -21.63 18.01 12.89
N SER A 9 -20.88 17.50 13.85
CA SER A 9 -19.45 17.25 13.65
C SER A 9 -19.35 16.08 12.68
N ALA A 10 -18.89 16.34 11.47
CA ALA A 10 -18.48 15.25 10.58
C ALA A 10 -17.36 14.48 11.28
N ASP A 11 -17.51 13.17 11.39
CA ASP A 11 -16.47 12.30 11.93
C ASP A 11 -15.37 12.19 10.85
N ILE A 12 -14.30 12.97 11.04
CA ILE A 12 -13.20 13.06 10.09
C ILE A 12 -12.20 11.97 10.44
N ALA A 13 -12.04 11.00 9.52
CA ALA A 13 -11.10 9.91 9.74
C ALA A 13 -9.63 10.38 9.63
N PRO A 14 -8.72 9.85 10.46
CA PRO A 14 -7.28 10.09 10.34
C PRO A 14 -6.75 9.68 8.96
N GLY A 15 -5.78 10.44 8.41
CA GLY A 15 -5.21 10.17 7.08
C GLY A 15 -6.04 10.66 5.89
N THR A 16 -7.17 11.33 6.15
CA THR A 16 -8.05 11.86 5.08
C THR A 16 -7.55 13.18 4.50
N TYR A 17 -6.83 13.98 5.29
CA TYR A 17 -6.39 15.33 4.92
C TYR A 17 -4.91 15.52 5.17
N PHE A 18 -4.29 16.29 4.30
CA PHE A 18 -2.99 16.89 4.57
C PHE A 18 -3.09 17.95 5.65
N CYS A 19 -1.97 18.22 6.30
CA CYS A 19 -1.87 19.34 7.24
C CYS A 19 -2.13 20.66 6.49
N GLY A 20 -2.95 21.52 7.09
CA GLY A 20 -3.15 22.86 6.59
C GLY A 20 -1.96 23.78 6.89
N PRO A 21 -2.06 25.06 6.46
CA PRO A 21 -1.06 26.08 6.83
C PRO A 21 -0.79 26.07 8.34
N GLU A 22 0.46 26.27 8.72
CA GLU A 22 0.90 26.22 10.13
C GLU A 22 0.65 24.88 10.83
N GLN A 23 0.60 23.77 10.05
CA GLN A 23 0.33 22.41 10.54
C GLN A 23 -1.03 22.26 11.25
N LEU A 24 -2.03 23.01 10.81
CA LEU A 24 -3.38 22.94 11.36
C LEU A 24 -4.13 21.73 10.85
N CYS A 25 -4.77 21.02 11.77
CA CYS A 25 -5.67 19.88 11.50
C CYS A 25 -7.08 20.13 12.06
N PRO A 26 -8.10 19.42 11.56
CA PRO A 26 -9.42 19.38 12.15
C PRO A 26 -9.39 19.03 13.64
N GLU A 27 -10.44 19.46 14.38
CA GLU A 27 -10.56 19.19 15.81
C GLU A 27 -10.42 17.70 16.14
N GLY A 28 -9.57 17.38 17.11
CA GLY A 28 -9.28 16.02 17.55
C GLY A 28 -8.14 15.33 16.79
N LEU A 29 -7.64 15.94 15.71
CA LEU A 29 -6.48 15.46 14.98
C LEU A 29 -5.26 16.34 15.22
N THR A 30 -4.08 15.79 14.97
CA THR A 30 -2.80 16.49 15.00
C THR A 30 -2.05 16.26 13.69
N CYS A 31 -1.24 17.20 13.30
CA CYS A 31 -0.38 17.06 12.14
C CYS A 31 0.77 16.09 12.45
N ASP A 32 0.92 15.06 11.63
CA ASP A 32 2.17 14.32 11.50
C ASP A 32 3.09 15.12 10.59
N ALA A 33 4.08 15.78 11.17
CA ALA A 33 4.96 16.68 10.41
C ALA A 33 5.92 15.94 9.46
N VAL A 34 6.09 14.63 9.62
CA VAL A 34 6.91 13.79 8.72
C VAL A 34 6.12 13.40 7.49
N GLU A 35 4.85 13.03 7.70
CA GLU A 35 3.95 12.55 6.66
C GLU A 35 3.07 13.63 6.06
N ASP A 36 3.06 14.83 6.68
CA ASP A 36 2.21 15.97 6.32
C ASP A 36 0.71 15.64 6.28
N ILE A 37 0.27 14.69 7.12
CA ILE A 37 -1.14 14.28 7.23
C ILE A 37 -1.71 14.49 8.62
N CYS A 38 -3.01 14.77 8.67
CA CYS A 38 -3.76 14.87 9.92
C CYS A 38 -4.11 13.48 10.46
N THR A 39 -3.59 13.15 11.65
CA THR A 39 -3.77 11.86 12.30
C THR A 39 -4.16 12.01 13.76
N VAL A 40 -4.52 10.90 14.44
CA VAL A 40 -4.74 10.96 15.89
C VAL A 40 -3.40 11.12 16.63
N PRO A 41 -3.35 11.86 17.75
CA PRO A 41 -2.09 12.15 18.45
C PRO A 41 -1.26 10.91 18.82
N SER A 42 -1.90 9.76 19.05
CA SER A 42 -1.24 8.50 19.38
C SER A 42 -0.58 7.80 18.17
N GLN A 43 -0.86 8.26 16.95
CA GLN A 43 -0.33 7.69 15.69
C GLN A 43 0.64 8.63 14.99
N ALA A 44 0.75 9.88 15.42
CA ALA A 44 1.70 10.81 14.84
C ALA A 44 3.14 10.30 15.03
N GLY A 45 3.89 10.18 13.94
CA GLY A 45 5.24 9.64 13.93
C GLY A 45 5.34 8.13 14.21
N ALA A 46 4.21 7.42 14.22
CA ALA A 46 4.21 5.97 14.50
C ALA A 46 4.52 5.11 13.27
N PHE A 47 4.41 5.65 12.06
CA PHE A 47 4.75 4.93 10.85
C PHE A 47 6.24 5.10 10.53
N GLU A 48 6.91 3.99 10.32
CA GLU A 48 8.30 3.96 9.85
C GLU A 48 8.34 3.21 8.52
N CYS A 49 9.08 3.75 7.53
CA CYS A 49 9.40 3.03 6.32
C CYS A 49 10.43 1.94 6.67
N GLU A 50 9.95 0.75 6.99
CA GLU A 50 10.79 -0.40 7.41
C GLU A 50 11.71 -0.86 6.27
N ILE A 51 11.25 -0.67 5.03
CA ILE A 51 12.03 -0.93 3.83
C ILE A 51 12.57 0.40 3.35
N PRO A 52 13.88 0.61 3.36
CA PRO A 52 14.47 1.82 2.82
C PRO A 52 14.28 1.84 1.31
N ASP A 53 14.01 3.01 0.78
CA ASP A 53 14.09 3.28 -0.66
C ASP A 53 15.47 2.84 -1.21
N ARG A 54 15.46 2.14 -2.32
CA ARG A 54 16.65 1.56 -2.94
C ARG A 54 16.75 2.06 -4.37
N THR A 55 17.73 2.86 -4.63
CA THR A 55 18.04 3.25 -5.99
C THR A 55 18.20 2.00 -6.87
N GLY A 56 17.29 1.81 -7.81
CA GLY A 56 17.37 0.77 -8.85
C GLY A 56 16.42 -0.41 -8.67
N ASP A 57 15.44 -0.36 -7.75
CA ASP A 57 14.31 -1.32 -7.70
C ASP A 57 13.07 -0.84 -8.46
N ASP A 58 13.28 0.09 -9.38
CA ASP A 58 12.26 0.71 -10.24
C ASP A 58 11.68 -0.24 -11.29
N GLU A 59 12.25 -1.43 -11.45
CA GLU A 59 11.87 -2.42 -12.46
C GLU A 59 11.67 -3.81 -11.85
N PRO A 60 10.79 -4.66 -12.43
CA PRO A 60 10.52 -6.01 -11.91
C PRO A 60 11.78 -6.87 -11.73
N ALA A 61 12.76 -6.73 -12.65
CA ALA A 61 13.99 -7.53 -12.64
C ALA A 61 15.00 -7.07 -11.58
N ALA A 62 14.87 -5.85 -11.07
CA ALA A 62 15.77 -5.26 -10.09
C ALA A 62 15.14 -5.18 -8.68
N GLY A 63 13.86 -5.51 -8.55
CA GLY A 63 13.10 -5.41 -7.31
C GLY A 63 13.72 -6.17 -6.14
N LEU A 64 13.36 -5.76 -4.93
CA LEU A 64 13.82 -6.37 -3.69
C LEU A 64 13.37 -7.82 -3.58
N LEU A 65 14.33 -8.76 -3.52
CA LEU A 65 14.02 -10.17 -3.31
C LEU A 65 13.54 -10.41 -1.87
N LEU A 66 12.31 -10.89 -1.71
CA LEU A 66 11.72 -11.18 -0.41
C LEU A 66 12.39 -12.37 0.26
N GLN A 67 12.88 -12.16 1.48
CA GLN A 67 13.53 -13.17 2.32
C GLN A 67 12.85 -13.28 3.69
N PRO A 68 12.68 -14.47 4.27
CA PRO A 68 12.86 -15.78 3.63
C PRO A 68 11.90 -16.02 2.48
N ALA A 69 12.18 -16.97 1.58
CA ALA A 69 11.28 -17.33 0.49
C ALA A 69 9.88 -17.72 1.01
N LEU A 70 8.86 -17.50 0.20
CA LEU A 70 7.49 -17.88 0.54
C LEU A 70 7.30 -19.39 0.40
N ASP A 71 6.52 -19.98 1.29
CA ASP A 71 6.07 -21.38 1.20
C ASP A 71 4.79 -21.48 0.37
N CYS A 72 4.42 -22.69 -0.09
CA CYS A 72 3.19 -22.95 -0.87
C CYS A 72 1.91 -22.44 -0.18
N VAL A 73 1.91 -22.43 1.14
CA VAL A 73 0.91 -21.75 1.97
C VAL A 73 1.71 -20.95 2.99
N SER A 74 1.79 -19.64 2.78
CA SER A 74 2.52 -18.77 3.66
C SER A 74 1.59 -18.08 4.66
N GLY A 75 2.12 -17.62 5.78
CA GLY A 75 1.49 -16.56 6.55
C GLY A 75 1.52 -15.25 5.77
N VAL A 76 0.68 -14.32 6.20
CA VAL A 76 0.71 -12.94 5.66
C VAL A 76 2.06 -12.31 5.98
N ARG A 77 2.69 -11.76 4.95
CA ARG A 77 3.90 -10.93 5.09
C ARG A 77 3.51 -9.48 4.86
N GLU A 78 3.74 -8.66 5.85
CA GLU A 78 3.55 -7.22 5.75
C GLU A 78 4.88 -6.54 5.42
N LEU A 79 4.82 -5.61 4.48
CA LEU A 79 5.92 -4.77 4.04
C LEU A 79 5.47 -3.32 4.21
N LYS A 80 6.14 -2.56 5.04
CA LYS A 80 5.89 -1.14 5.25
C LYS A 80 6.98 -0.33 4.59
N ALA A 81 6.62 0.43 3.60
CA ALA A 81 7.58 1.21 2.82
C ALA A 81 6.99 2.57 2.42
N CYS A 82 7.80 3.36 1.77
CA CYS A 82 7.46 4.69 1.32
C CYS A 82 7.89 4.87 -0.14
N LEU A 83 6.93 5.16 -1.01
CA LEU A 83 7.17 5.48 -2.41
C LEU A 83 7.42 6.98 -2.52
N PHE A 84 8.64 7.38 -2.82
CA PHE A 84 9.01 8.79 -2.93
C PHE A 84 8.48 9.42 -4.22
N VAL A 85 8.35 10.74 -4.22
CA VAL A 85 7.73 11.51 -5.32
C VAL A 85 8.47 11.36 -6.64
N ASP A 86 9.78 11.20 -6.60
CA ASP A 86 10.66 11.05 -7.76
C ASP A 86 11.06 9.59 -8.04
N ASP A 87 10.52 8.66 -7.26
CA ASP A 87 10.71 7.23 -7.44
C ASP A 87 9.67 6.67 -8.42
N PRO A 88 10.07 6.01 -9.51
CA PRO A 88 9.13 5.40 -10.46
C PRO A 88 8.28 4.26 -9.86
N GLY A 89 8.79 3.58 -8.85
CA GLY A 89 8.07 2.50 -8.19
C GLY A 89 8.94 1.52 -7.41
N ASP A 90 8.37 0.97 -6.37
CA ASP A 90 8.96 -0.10 -5.55
C ASP A 90 8.57 -1.48 -6.08
N TRP A 91 9.54 -2.35 -6.33
CA TRP A 91 9.31 -3.72 -6.79
C TRP A 91 9.80 -4.76 -5.80
N PHE A 92 8.97 -5.78 -5.55
CA PHE A 92 9.25 -6.89 -4.64
C PHE A 92 9.20 -8.21 -5.41
N GLN A 93 10.35 -8.92 -5.45
CA GLN A 93 10.47 -10.21 -6.12
C GLN A 93 10.22 -11.36 -5.16
N PHE A 94 9.55 -12.40 -5.65
CA PHE A 94 9.36 -13.65 -4.93
C PHE A 94 9.15 -14.81 -5.90
N SER A 95 9.30 -16.03 -5.38
CA SER A 95 9.09 -17.25 -6.15
C SER A 95 7.97 -18.06 -5.53
N VAL A 96 7.19 -18.72 -6.37
CA VAL A 96 6.28 -19.78 -5.94
C VAL A 96 7.04 -21.10 -5.94
N PRO A 97 7.05 -21.87 -4.83
CA PRO A 97 7.78 -23.13 -4.81
C PRO A 97 7.29 -24.13 -5.87
N GLY A 98 8.23 -24.77 -6.58
CA GLY A 98 7.90 -25.73 -7.64
C GLY A 98 7.36 -27.07 -7.16
N ASN A 99 7.48 -27.35 -5.86
CA ASN A 99 7.04 -28.60 -5.24
C ASN A 99 5.67 -28.51 -4.56
N CYS A 100 4.89 -27.46 -4.83
CA CYS A 100 3.55 -27.34 -4.29
C CYS A 100 2.64 -28.44 -4.87
N THR A 101 1.84 -29.07 -4.02
CA THR A 101 0.97 -30.21 -4.41
C THR A 101 -0.36 -29.77 -5.02
N SER A 102 -0.69 -28.48 -4.91
CA SER A 102 -1.92 -27.87 -5.41
C SER A 102 -1.57 -26.59 -6.15
N ALA A 103 -2.49 -26.09 -6.96
CA ALA A 103 -2.37 -24.75 -7.53
C ALA A 103 -2.26 -23.71 -6.42
N VAL A 104 -1.40 -22.74 -6.62
CA VAL A 104 -1.13 -21.67 -5.66
C VAL A 104 -1.80 -20.39 -6.13
N GLN A 105 -2.32 -19.64 -5.18
CA GLN A 105 -2.89 -18.32 -5.39
C GLN A 105 -2.05 -17.30 -4.66
N ILE A 106 -1.68 -16.24 -5.36
CA ILE A 106 -1.12 -15.02 -4.77
C ILE A 106 -2.30 -14.17 -4.30
N GLU A 107 -2.25 -13.73 -3.05
CA GLU A 107 -3.09 -12.66 -2.55
C GLU A 107 -2.18 -11.51 -2.11
N ALA A 108 -2.40 -10.32 -2.67
CA ALA A 108 -1.72 -9.10 -2.27
C ALA A 108 -2.74 -8.01 -1.93
N ARG A 109 -2.50 -7.30 -0.83
CA ARG A 109 -3.30 -6.15 -0.39
C ARG A 109 -2.41 -4.97 -0.16
N LEU A 110 -2.77 -3.85 -0.76
CA LEU A 110 -2.12 -2.57 -0.59
C LEU A 110 -3.03 -1.66 0.22
N THR A 111 -2.49 -1.01 1.24
CA THR A 111 -3.18 0.03 2.03
C THR A 111 -2.30 1.28 2.12
N TYR A 112 -2.89 2.45 1.93
CA TYR A 112 -2.22 3.75 2.08
C TYR A 112 -3.25 4.82 2.50
N PRO A 113 -2.81 5.93 3.13
CA PRO A 113 -3.70 7.04 3.50
C PRO A 113 -4.42 7.63 2.29
N VAL A 114 -5.72 7.91 2.44
CA VAL A 114 -6.57 8.41 1.35
C VAL A 114 -6.16 9.80 0.86
N ALA A 115 -5.46 10.58 1.71
CA ALA A 115 -4.92 11.88 1.35
C ALA A 115 -3.80 11.79 0.31
N TYR A 116 -3.08 10.67 0.29
CA TYR A 116 -1.98 10.46 -0.65
C TYR A 116 -2.49 10.15 -2.05
N GLU A 117 -1.54 10.16 -2.97
CA GLU A 117 -1.84 9.86 -4.37
C GLU A 117 -2.23 8.42 -4.59
N PRO A 118 -3.02 8.18 -5.64
CA PRO A 118 -3.31 6.82 -6.07
C PRO A 118 -2.02 6.05 -6.38
N VAL A 119 -1.85 4.92 -5.71
CA VAL A 119 -0.80 3.96 -5.99
C VAL A 119 -1.45 2.75 -6.68
N ALA A 120 -0.90 2.33 -7.80
CA ALA A 120 -1.34 1.13 -8.51
C ALA A 120 -0.42 -0.04 -8.20
N MET A 121 -1.02 -1.22 -8.05
CA MET A 121 -0.26 -2.47 -8.06
C MET A 121 -0.06 -2.97 -9.48
N GLN A 122 1.14 -3.47 -9.77
CA GLN A 122 1.48 -4.15 -11.01
C GLN A 122 2.06 -5.52 -10.70
N LEU A 123 1.81 -6.50 -11.56
CA LEU A 123 2.35 -7.84 -11.44
C LEU A 123 3.14 -8.20 -12.71
N SER A 124 4.37 -8.67 -12.53
CA SER A 124 5.18 -9.29 -13.56
C SER A 124 5.36 -10.77 -13.22
N THR A 125 5.23 -11.65 -14.22
CA THR A 125 5.42 -13.09 -14.08
C THR A 125 6.47 -13.54 -15.06
N ASP A 126 7.49 -14.28 -14.59
CA ASP A 126 8.58 -14.86 -15.37
C ASP A 126 9.27 -13.83 -16.30
N GLY A 127 9.41 -12.60 -15.82
CA GLY A 127 10.03 -11.50 -16.56
C GLY A 127 9.17 -10.90 -17.68
N ALA A 128 7.88 -11.27 -17.76
CA ALA A 128 6.95 -10.63 -18.69
C ALA A 128 6.73 -9.16 -18.34
N ALA A 129 6.27 -8.38 -19.32
CA ALA A 129 5.91 -6.99 -19.09
C ALA A 129 4.88 -6.86 -17.96
N PRO A 130 5.05 -5.90 -17.03
CA PRO A 130 4.12 -5.71 -15.93
C PRO A 130 2.72 -5.38 -16.42
N VAL A 131 1.72 -5.91 -15.73
CA VAL A 131 0.32 -5.59 -15.94
C VAL A 131 -0.26 -4.97 -14.67
N VAL A 132 -1.08 -3.93 -14.85
CA VAL A 132 -1.82 -3.36 -13.71
C VAL A 132 -2.79 -4.42 -13.20
N VAL A 133 -2.71 -4.71 -11.90
CA VAL A 133 -3.58 -5.64 -11.23
C VAL A 133 -4.44 -4.87 -10.22
N ASP A 134 -5.69 -4.66 -10.61
CA ASP A 134 -6.71 -4.10 -9.74
C ASP A 134 -7.87 -5.10 -9.78
N GLY A 135 -7.73 -6.12 -8.95
CA GLY A 135 -8.54 -7.31 -9.06
C GLY A 135 -9.67 -7.36 -8.05
N GLU A 136 -10.68 -8.15 -8.40
CA GLU A 136 -11.67 -8.59 -7.44
C GLU A 136 -11.06 -9.65 -6.53
N CYS A 137 -11.01 -9.37 -5.24
CA CYS A 137 -10.60 -10.34 -4.24
C CYS A 137 -11.85 -10.97 -3.61
N ARG A 138 -11.73 -12.24 -3.22
CA ARG A 138 -12.79 -12.95 -2.48
C ARG A 138 -13.25 -12.18 -1.23
N VAL A 139 -12.31 -11.54 -0.54
CA VAL A 139 -12.60 -10.56 0.49
C VAL A 139 -12.28 -9.19 -0.09
N ALA A 140 -13.31 -8.43 -0.44
CA ALA A 140 -13.14 -7.12 -1.04
C ALA A 140 -12.24 -6.22 -0.17
N ALA A 141 -11.36 -5.50 -0.83
CA ALA A 141 -10.66 -4.38 -0.20
C ALA A 141 -11.66 -3.22 -0.08
N THR A 142 -11.76 -2.65 1.11
CA THR A 142 -12.67 -1.52 1.38
C THR A 142 -11.89 -0.38 2.00
N ASP A 143 -12.16 0.83 1.50
CA ASP A 143 -11.60 2.04 2.09
C ASP A 143 -12.25 2.26 3.46
N THR A 144 -11.45 2.29 4.50
CA THR A 144 -11.91 2.45 5.88
C THR A 144 -10.96 3.31 6.69
N GLY A 145 -11.50 4.13 7.59
CA GLY A 145 -10.70 4.87 8.56
C GLY A 145 -9.64 5.78 7.94
N GLY A 146 -9.93 6.40 6.78
CA GLY A 146 -8.98 7.27 6.07
C GLY A 146 -7.88 6.53 5.30
N GLN A 147 -8.02 5.20 5.13
CA GLN A 147 -7.12 4.37 4.34
C GLN A 147 -7.79 3.94 3.04
N THR A 148 -7.09 4.04 1.94
CA THR A 148 -7.45 3.41 0.68
C THR A 148 -6.89 2.00 0.65
N SER A 149 -7.70 1.05 0.17
CA SER A 149 -7.30 -0.35 0.05
C SER A 149 -7.48 -0.86 -1.37
N ARG A 150 -6.48 -1.61 -1.85
CA ARG A 150 -6.51 -2.33 -3.14
C ARG A 150 -6.12 -3.77 -2.90
N CYS A 151 -6.57 -4.67 -3.76
CA CYS A 151 -6.18 -6.07 -3.65
C CYS A 151 -6.04 -6.75 -5.03
N VAL A 152 -5.29 -7.83 -5.05
CA VAL A 152 -5.20 -8.76 -6.17
C VAL A 152 -5.21 -10.19 -5.66
N GLU A 153 -5.99 -11.04 -6.31
CA GLU A 153 -5.94 -12.49 -6.18
C GLU A 153 -5.71 -13.11 -7.55
N VAL A 154 -4.65 -13.88 -7.70
CA VAL A 154 -4.32 -14.54 -8.98
C VAL A 154 -3.79 -15.94 -8.75
N VAL A 155 -4.32 -16.90 -9.50
CA VAL A 155 -3.80 -18.28 -9.53
C VAL A 155 -2.58 -18.33 -10.43
N VAL A 156 -1.51 -18.94 -9.94
CA VAL A 156 -0.20 -18.99 -10.61
C VAL A 156 0.34 -20.40 -10.69
N GLU A 157 1.29 -20.59 -11.60
CA GLU A 157 1.96 -21.87 -11.78
C GLU A 157 3.02 -22.11 -10.69
N ASN A 158 3.13 -23.37 -10.26
CA ASN A 158 4.18 -23.77 -9.34
C ASN A 158 5.56 -23.64 -9.99
N GLY A 159 6.50 -23.04 -9.29
CA GLY A 159 7.85 -22.78 -9.78
C GLY A 159 8.03 -21.45 -10.53
N SER A 160 6.97 -20.66 -10.71
CA SER A 160 7.01 -19.36 -11.36
C SER A 160 7.71 -18.29 -10.50
N GLN A 161 8.27 -17.30 -11.18
CA GLN A 161 8.89 -16.11 -10.58
C GLN A 161 7.95 -14.93 -10.74
N HIS A 162 7.81 -14.15 -9.69
CA HIS A 162 6.93 -12.98 -9.71
C HIS A 162 7.63 -11.75 -9.15
N ALA A 163 7.22 -10.59 -9.65
CA ALA A 163 7.50 -9.32 -9.02
C ALA A 163 6.20 -8.53 -8.91
N ILE A 164 5.90 -8.03 -7.71
CA ILE A 164 4.81 -7.09 -7.47
C ILE A 164 5.40 -5.69 -7.35
N GLY A 165 4.87 -4.75 -8.13
CA GLY A 165 5.30 -3.36 -8.15
C GLY A 165 4.22 -2.43 -7.64
N LEU A 166 4.64 -1.39 -6.96
CA LEU A 166 3.82 -0.29 -6.49
C LEU A 166 4.29 0.97 -7.20
N VAL A 167 3.44 1.56 -8.00
CA VAL A 167 3.80 2.69 -8.87
C VAL A 167 2.77 3.81 -8.71
N HIS A 168 3.19 5.06 -8.91
CA HIS A 168 2.25 6.18 -8.98
C HIS A 168 1.29 6.00 -10.16
N SER A 169 -0.01 6.16 -9.92
CA SER A 169 -1.07 5.96 -10.93
C SER A 169 -1.87 7.21 -11.26
N GLY A 170 -1.44 8.36 -10.81
CA GLY A 170 -2.14 9.63 -11.03
C GLY A 170 -1.24 10.85 -10.94
N ALA A 171 -1.85 12.01 -11.06
CA ALA A 171 -1.18 13.26 -10.82
C ALA A 171 -0.97 13.46 -9.31
N LEU A 172 0.21 13.97 -8.94
CA LEU A 172 0.57 14.29 -7.57
C LEU A 172 -0.44 15.27 -6.95
N ASN A 173 -1.20 14.81 -5.93
CA ASN A 173 -2.26 15.61 -5.31
C ASN A 173 -1.75 16.54 -4.19
N CYS A 174 -0.53 16.31 -3.73
CA CYS A 174 0.05 17.07 -2.62
C CYS A 174 0.69 18.40 -3.01
N GLY A 175 0.53 18.83 -4.27
CA GLY A 175 1.04 20.14 -4.72
C GLY A 175 2.56 20.32 -4.60
N GLY A 176 3.30 19.23 -4.37
CA GLY A 176 4.74 19.24 -4.13
C GLY A 176 5.15 19.29 -2.65
N ASP A 177 4.19 19.27 -1.73
CA ASP A 177 4.46 19.37 -0.29
C ASP A 177 4.69 18.00 0.37
N CYS A 178 4.27 16.90 -0.25
CA CYS A 178 4.59 15.56 0.26
C CYS A 178 5.89 15.03 -0.37
N ALA A 179 6.73 14.45 0.48
CA ALA A 179 7.98 13.84 0.06
C ALA A 179 7.82 12.39 -0.40
N PHE A 180 6.78 11.70 0.07
CA PHE A 180 6.52 10.29 -0.22
C PHE A 180 5.07 9.89 0.06
N ASN A 181 4.65 8.76 -0.52
CA ASN A 181 3.45 8.03 -0.14
C ASN A 181 3.85 6.84 0.74
N ARG A 182 3.40 6.81 1.99
CA ARG A 182 3.56 5.61 2.81
C ARG A 182 2.54 4.55 2.42
N TYR A 183 2.94 3.29 2.49
CA TYR A 183 2.02 2.19 2.24
C TYR A 183 2.36 0.95 3.07
N THR A 184 1.37 0.07 3.20
CA THR A 184 1.56 -1.29 3.67
C THR A 184 1.13 -2.25 2.56
N LEU A 185 2.04 -3.11 2.12
CA LEU A 185 1.76 -4.22 1.22
C LEU A 185 1.72 -5.51 2.05
N SER A 186 0.57 -6.17 2.07
CA SER A 186 0.42 -7.52 2.62
C SER A 186 0.45 -8.53 1.50
N LEU A 187 1.34 -9.53 1.58
CA LEU A 187 1.51 -10.58 0.58
C LEU A 187 1.37 -11.95 1.22
N GLN A 188 0.60 -12.82 0.57
CA GLN A 188 0.38 -14.19 1.01
C GLN A 188 0.29 -15.14 -0.18
N LEU A 189 0.81 -16.38 -0.01
CA LEU A 189 0.49 -17.50 -0.87
C LEU A 189 -0.51 -18.42 -0.17
N SER A 190 -1.50 -18.88 -0.89
CA SER A 190 -2.52 -19.82 -0.42
C SER A 190 -2.84 -20.88 -1.48
N THR A 191 -3.51 -21.95 -1.08
CA THR A 191 -4.03 -22.93 -2.04
C THR A 191 -5.18 -22.32 -2.81
N ALA A 192 -5.12 -22.37 -4.15
CA ALA A 192 -6.23 -21.95 -5.00
C ALA A 192 -7.47 -22.82 -4.74
N GLN A 193 -8.63 -22.20 -4.65
CA GLN A 193 -9.93 -22.87 -4.38
C GLN A 193 -10.74 -23.03 -5.65
#